data_94e5dac5f08ed28b2efd9b7c824b331d
#
_entry.id   94e5dac5f08ed28b2efd9b7c824b331d
#
_cell.length_a   1.000
_cell.length_b   1.000
_cell.length_c   1.000
_cell.angle_alpha   90.00
_cell.angle_beta   90.00
_cell.angle_gamma   90.00
#
_symmetry.space_group_name_H-M   'P 1'
#
loop_
_entity.id
_entity.type
_entity.pdbx_description
1 polymer ?
#
loop_
_entity_poly.entity_id
_entity_poly.type
_entity_poly.pdbx_seq_one_letter_code
_entity_poly.pdbx_strand_id
1 'polypeptide(L)'
;MKIWDNLIDDVGKLIPAGVECEIKMINSTESLTRFANSHIHQNVEEELTDIFLTFHADGKTTNLNLNITSMGSIEDIIKKALSEIGNNPKDSTWPGLTSKENSFNGYKDISPDDPDIRAQKVKEFIEEGQTYNGAGYCSSNVSNVFVWNTNGLNSSDTATSAFLDGIFRSETSAGSSHIGNQILSDIDAQKVGQEAFSITKESQNPEDIDPGVYEVILGPDAVSTILVFLSVYGFNAKSKVDGTSPIEINVEQFDEKINLEDDPHKEGALNFKIDASGAPKKKIEIITNGIPKNYFHTR
;
A
#
# COMPACT_ATOMS: atom_id res chain seq x y z
N MET A 1 -4.63 20.62 -1.17
CA MET A 1 -4.75 21.38 0.08
C MET A 1 -6.07 22.14 0.20
N LYS A 2 -6.46 23.05 -0.71
CA LYS A 2 -7.75 23.78 -0.60
C LYS A 2 -9.01 22.88 -0.45
N ILE A 3 -9.07 21.76 -1.13
CA ILE A 3 -10.21 20.82 -1.02
C ILE A 3 -10.29 20.26 0.40
N TRP A 4 -9.15 19.90 0.98
CA TRP A 4 -9.05 19.38 2.34
C TRP A 4 -9.51 20.40 3.39
N ASP A 5 -8.99 21.64 3.32
CA ASP A 5 -9.35 22.71 4.27
C ASP A 5 -10.86 23.01 4.22
N ASN A 6 -11.44 23.10 3.01
CA ASN A 6 -12.88 23.28 2.84
C ASN A 6 -13.69 22.12 3.40
N LEU A 7 -13.23 20.87 3.18
CA LEU A 7 -13.90 19.67 3.69
C LEU A 7 -13.97 19.65 5.22
N ILE A 8 -12.85 19.99 5.90
CA ILE A 8 -12.81 20.07 7.37
C ILE A 8 -13.78 21.13 7.87
N ASP A 9 -13.76 22.33 7.26
CA ASP A 9 -14.59 23.44 7.66
C ASP A 9 -16.09 23.12 7.49
N ASP A 10 -16.46 22.47 6.40
CA ASP A 10 -17.86 22.12 6.11
C ASP A 10 -18.34 20.99 7.00
N VAL A 11 -17.56 19.92 7.13
CA VAL A 11 -17.91 18.80 8.01
C VAL A 11 -17.92 19.23 9.46
N GLY A 12 -16.91 19.99 9.92
CA GLY A 12 -16.80 20.43 11.32
C GLY A 12 -17.99 21.26 11.79
N LYS A 13 -18.63 22.05 10.91
CA LYS A 13 -19.85 22.82 11.22
C LYS A 13 -21.10 21.93 11.39
N LEU A 14 -21.09 20.74 10.81
CA LEU A 14 -22.23 19.83 10.80
C LEU A 14 -22.21 18.83 11.96
N ILE A 15 -21.06 18.67 12.64
CA ILE A 15 -20.91 17.69 13.71
C ILE A 15 -21.54 18.21 15.00
N PRO A 16 -22.56 17.53 15.56
CA PRO A 16 -23.17 17.92 16.82
C PRO A 16 -22.20 17.75 18.01
N ALA A 17 -22.41 18.53 19.06
CA ALA A 17 -21.67 18.34 20.32
C ALA A 17 -21.87 16.92 20.87
N GLY A 18 -20.77 16.29 21.29
CA GLY A 18 -20.79 14.92 21.84
C GLY A 18 -20.65 13.82 20.79
N VAL A 19 -20.56 14.15 19.48
CA VAL A 19 -20.21 13.21 18.43
C VAL A 19 -18.72 13.29 18.14
N GLU A 20 -18.02 12.17 18.22
CA GLU A 20 -16.66 12.03 17.73
C GLU A 20 -16.69 11.83 16.19
N CYS A 21 -15.84 12.55 15.48
CA CYS A 21 -15.74 12.45 14.02
C CYS A 21 -14.28 12.37 13.60
N GLU A 22 -13.97 11.44 12.70
CA GLU A 22 -12.70 11.37 11.97
C GLU A 22 -12.96 11.46 10.48
N ILE A 23 -12.17 12.27 9.80
CA ILE A 23 -12.13 12.41 8.33
C ILE A 23 -10.78 11.93 7.87
N LYS A 24 -10.76 11.01 6.91
CA LYS A 24 -9.56 10.64 6.16
C LYS A 24 -9.82 10.87 4.68
N MET A 25 -8.93 11.60 4.02
CA MET A 25 -8.93 11.77 2.58
C MET A 25 -7.64 11.18 2.01
N ILE A 26 -7.78 10.38 0.97
CA ILE A 26 -6.66 9.89 0.16
C ILE A 26 -6.86 10.44 -1.24
N ASN A 27 -5.89 11.23 -1.70
CA ASN A 27 -5.82 11.70 -3.08
C ASN A 27 -4.59 11.09 -3.72
N SER A 28 -4.78 10.39 -4.84
CA SER A 28 -3.69 9.75 -5.57
C SER A 28 -3.79 10.05 -7.07
N THR A 29 -2.62 10.24 -7.69
CA THR A 29 -2.47 10.24 -9.14
C THR A 29 -1.70 9.00 -9.53
N GLU A 30 -2.38 8.09 -10.22
CA GLU A 30 -1.83 6.85 -10.73
C GLU A 30 -1.56 6.98 -12.22
N SER A 31 -0.34 6.70 -12.64
CA SER A 31 0.09 6.81 -14.02
C SER A 31 0.69 5.49 -14.49
N LEU A 32 0.32 5.04 -15.69
CA LEU A 32 0.64 3.72 -16.19
C LEU A 32 0.95 3.75 -17.68
N THR A 33 2.08 3.15 -18.07
CA THR A 33 2.45 2.85 -19.45
C THR A 33 2.56 1.35 -19.62
N ARG A 34 1.69 0.74 -20.45
CA ARG A 34 1.68 -0.70 -20.77
C ARG A 34 2.29 -1.00 -22.12
N PHE A 35 2.92 -2.16 -22.19
CA PHE A 35 3.46 -2.67 -23.44
C PHE A 35 3.14 -4.15 -23.63
N ALA A 36 2.98 -4.56 -24.86
CA ALA A 36 2.82 -5.97 -25.28
C ALA A 36 3.41 -6.15 -26.68
N ASN A 37 3.89 -7.35 -26.98
CA ASN A 37 4.59 -7.65 -28.22
C ASN A 37 5.74 -6.66 -28.51
N SER A 38 6.45 -6.25 -27.45
CA SER A 38 7.53 -5.27 -27.49
C SER A 38 7.14 -3.88 -28.03
N HIS A 39 5.86 -3.49 -27.86
CA HIS A 39 5.36 -2.18 -28.27
C HIS A 39 4.48 -1.56 -27.16
N ILE A 40 4.67 -0.26 -26.90
CA ILE A 40 3.78 0.50 -26.03
C ILE A 40 2.42 0.61 -26.73
N HIS A 41 1.35 0.23 -26.02
CA HIS A 41 -0.01 0.29 -26.54
C HIS A 41 -0.98 1.09 -25.68
N GLN A 42 -0.58 1.44 -24.46
CA GLN A 42 -1.44 2.21 -23.55
C GLN A 42 -0.59 3.12 -22.66
N ASN A 43 -1.05 4.35 -22.50
CA ASN A 43 -0.53 5.30 -21.51
C ASN A 43 -1.73 6.02 -20.89
N VAL A 44 -1.91 5.88 -19.60
CA VAL A 44 -3.05 6.45 -18.86
C VAL A 44 -2.56 7.14 -17.60
N GLU A 45 -3.32 8.12 -17.17
CA GLU A 45 -3.20 8.80 -15.89
C GLU A 45 -4.60 8.96 -15.31
N GLU A 46 -4.74 8.64 -14.04
CA GLU A 46 -6.00 8.72 -13.31
C GLU A 46 -5.80 9.41 -11.97
N GLU A 47 -6.61 10.40 -11.68
CA GLU A 47 -6.67 11.05 -10.38
C GLU A 47 -7.87 10.51 -9.60
N LEU A 48 -7.61 9.98 -8.41
CA LEU A 48 -8.59 9.39 -7.51
C LEU A 48 -8.60 10.15 -6.19
N THR A 49 -9.79 10.42 -5.66
CA THR A 49 -9.94 10.97 -4.32
C THR A 49 -11.02 10.23 -3.56
N ASP A 50 -10.60 9.53 -2.51
CA ASP A 50 -11.47 8.82 -1.58
C ASP A 50 -11.55 9.55 -0.25
N ILE A 51 -12.76 9.68 0.28
CA ILE A 51 -13.04 10.30 1.58
C ILE A 51 -13.73 9.27 2.47
N PHE A 52 -13.14 9.03 3.63
CA PHE A 52 -13.68 8.17 4.67
C PHE A 52 -14.09 9.04 5.85
N LEU A 53 -15.34 8.88 6.29
CA LEU A 53 -15.88 9.55 7.46
C LEU A 53 -16.26 8.50 8.48
N THR A 54 -15.79 8.64 9.71
CA THR A 54 -16.16 7.81 10.84
C THR A 54 -16.84 8.69 11.89
N PHE A 55 -18.03 8.30 12.33
CA PHE A 55 -18.75 8.95 13.41
C PHE A 55 -18.94 7.97 14.57
N HIS A 56 -18.70 8.42 15.79
CA HIS A 56 -18.97 7.66 17.00
C HIS A 56 -19.77 8.48 17.99
N ALA A 57 -20.89 7.94 18.46
CA ALA A 57 -21.74 8.55 19.46
C ALA A 57 -22.49 7.48 20.26
N ASP A 58 -22.67 7.68 21.56
CA ASP A 58 -23.39 6.78 22.46
C ASP A 58 -22.93 5.31 22.40
N GLY A 59 -21.62 5.10 22.16
CA GLY A 59 -21.03 3.77 22.03
C GLY A 59 -21.35 3.05 20.73
N LYS A 60 -21.71 3.77 19.66
CA LYS A 60 -22.05 3.24 18.34
C LYS A 60 -21.25 3.94 17.26
N THR A 61 -20.85 3.21 16.22
CA THR A 61 -20.01 3.70 15.13
C THR A 61 -20.74 3.61 13.79
N THR A 62 -20.55 4.60 12.94
CA THR A 62 -20.99 4.63 11.54
C THR A 62 -19.82 5.06 10.66
N ASN A 63 -19.58 4.32 9.57
CA ASN A 63 -18.55 4.60 8.60
C ASN A 63 -19.17 4.91 7.23
N LEU A 64 -18.65 5.93 6.56
CA LEU A 64 -19.00 6.28 5.19
C LEU A 64 -17.74 6.28 4.33
N ASN A 65 -17.88 5.79 3.11
CA ASN A 65 -16.85 5.94 2.07
C ASN A 65 -17.47 6.68 0.89
N LEU A 66 -16.86 7.78 0.50
CA LEU A 66 -17.34 8.68 -0.53
C LEU A 66 -16.26 8.89 -1.59
N ASN A 67 -16.64 8.86 -2.85
CA ASN A 67 -15.79 9.31 -3.95
C ASN A 67 -16.25 10.70 -4.40
N ILE A 68 -15.31 11.62 -4.64
CA ILE A 68 -15.63 13.02 -5.00
C ILE A 68 -16.52 13.12 -6.25
N THR A 69 -16.41 12.19 -7.19
CA THR A 69 -17.21 12.19 -8.42
C THR A 69 -18.70 11.91 -8.19
N SER A 70 -19.08 11.38 -7.02
CA SER A 70 -20.45 11.01 -6.66
C SER A 70 -21.07 11.88 -5.55
N MET A 71 -20.39 12.93 -5.10
CA MET A 71 -20.87 13.78 -4.01
C MET A 71 -22.10 14.59 -4.45
N GLY A 72 -23.29 14.10 -4.04
CA GLY A 72 -24.41 14.95 -3.68
C GLY A 72 -24.03 15.91 -2.54
N SER A 73 -24.96 16.67 -1.99
CA SER A 73 -24.65 17.52 -0.83
C SER A 73 -24.02 16.66 0.28
N ILE A 74 -22.75 16.91 0.62
CA ILE A 74 -22.05 16.24 1.74
C ILE A 74 -22.84 16.42 3.05
N GLU A 75 -23.55 17.54 3.16
CA GLU A 75 -24.43 17.86 4.28
C GLU A 75 -25.55 16.84 4.43
N ASP A 76 -26.23 16.47 3.34
CA ASP A 76 -27.34 15.50 3.36
C ASP A 76 -26.85 14.10 3.72
N ILE A 77 -25.66 13.73 3.21
CA ILE A 77 -25.00 12.45 3.51
C ILE A 77 -24.66 12.36 5.00
N ILE A 78 -24.04 13.41 5.56
CA ILE A 78 -23.68 13.46 6.98
C ILE A 78 -24.93 13.46 7.87
N LYS A 79 -25.93 14.26 7.55
CA LYS A 79 -27.20 14.28 8.30
C LYS A 79 -27.88 12.92 8.33
N LYS A 80 -27.90 12.22 7.18
CA LYS A 80 -28.43 10.86 7.10
C LYS A 80 -27.64 9.91 7.98
N ALA A 81 -26.30 9.88 7.88
CA ALA A 81 -25.46 9.01 8.69
C ALA A 81 -25.65 9.24 10.18
N LEU A 82 -25.69 10.51 10.61
CA LEU A 82 -25.94 10.87 12.02
C LEU A 82 -27.34 10.48 12.51
N SER A 83 -28.37 10.55 11.64
CA SER A 83 -29.72 10.10 11.98
C SER A 83 -29.82 8.58 12.13
N GLU A 84 -28.99 7.83 11.42
CA GLU A 84 -29.01 6.36 11.40
C GLU A 84 -28.10 5.73 12.46
N ILE A 85 -27.12 6.46 13.00
CA ILE A 85 -26.14 5.91 13.97
C ILE A 85 -26.83 5.27 15.19
N GLY A 86 -27.97 5.82 15.63
CA GLY A 86 -28.76 5.29 16.72
C GLY A 86 -29.28 3.86 16.49
N ASN A 87 -29.35 3.40 15.24
CA ASN A 87 -29.83 2.06 14.86
C ASN A 87 -28.70 1.02 14.85
N ASN A 88 -27.44 1.45 14.89
CA ASN A 88 -26.28 0.54 14.87
C ASN A 88 -26.12 -0.19 16.20
N PRO A 89 -25.52 -1.40 16.19
CA PRO A 89 -25.15 -2.07 17.43
C PRO A 89 -24.08 -1.28 18.19
N LYS A 90 -23.94 -1.55 19.47
CA LYS A 90 -22.85 -0.98 20.28
C LYS A 90 -21.51 -1.49 19.75
N ASP A 91 -20.56 -0.59 19.61
CA ASP A 91 -19.19 -0.85 19.22
C ASP A 91 -18.30 -0.85 20.47
N SER A 92 -18.11 -2.02 21.04
CA SER A 92 -17.23 -2.19 22.20
C SER A 92 -15.74 -2.16 21.85
N THR A 93 -15.41 -2.10 20.56
CA THR A 93 -14.04 -2.11 20.05
C THR A 93 -13.54 -0.71 19.67
N TRP A 94 -14.39 0.32 19.79
CA TRP A 94 -14.01 1.69 19.47
C TRP A 94 -12.82 2.15 20.33
N PRO A 95 -11.65 2.46 19.75
CA PRO A 95 -10.45 2.80 20.52
C PRO A 95 -10.40 4.29 20.92
N GLY A 96 -11.40 5.07 20.53
CA GLY A 96 -11.41 6.52 20.61
C GLY A 96 -10.61 7.19 19.49
N LEU A 97 -10.66 8.51 19.42
CA LEU A 97 -9.93 9.30 18.42
C LEU A 97 -8.45 9.49 18.80
N THR A 98 -7.60 9.53 17.80
CA THR A 98 -6.17 9.89 17.97
C THR A 98 -6.07 11.31 18.51
N SER A 99 -5.17 11.54 19.47
CA SER A 99 -4.99 12.83 20.10
C SER A 99 -4.19 13.80 19.22
N LYS A 100 -4.40 15.11 19.46
CA LYS A 100 -3.72 16.21 18.76
C LYS A 100 -2.19 16.11 18.82
N GLU A 101 -1.63 15.63 19.92
CA GLU A 101 -0.18 15.50 20.14
C GLU A 101 0.48 14.55 19.14
N ASN A 102 -0.29 13.66 18.52
CA ASN A 102 0.16 12.75 17.48
C ASN A 102 0.04 13.33 16.05
N SER A 103 -0.27 14.62 15.91
CA SER A 103 -0.34 15.24 14.58
C SER A 103 1.01 15.18 13.87
N PHE A 104 0.98 14.86 12.58
CA PHE A 104 2.15 14.72 11.71
C PHE A 104 1.95 15.53 10.43
N ASN A 105 2.97 16.25 10.01
CA ASN A 105 2.93 17.03 8.77
C ASN A 105 4.07 16.60 7.84
N GLY A 106 3.81 15.60 7.03
CA GLY A 106 4.71 15.06 6.01
C GLY A 106 4.29 15.37 4.57
N TYR A 107 3.22 16.15 4.39
CA TYR A 107 2.73 16.52 3.06
C TYR A 107 3.80 17.23 2.23
N LYS A 108 3.92 16.80 0.98
CA LYS A 108 4.78 17.42 -0.04
C LYS A 108 3.95 17.62 -1.30
N ASP A 109 4.08 18.79 -1.90
CA ASP A 109 3.48 19.09 -3.21
C ASP A 109 4.37 18.52 -4.31
N ILE A 110 4.05 17.27 -4.72
CA ILE A 110 4.79 16.53 -5.74
C ILE A 110 3.88 16.40 -6.96
N SER A 111 4.37 16.83 -8.11
CA SER A 111 3.70 16.61 -9.40
C SER A 111 3.88 15.17 -9.87
N PRO A 112 2.89 14.59 -10.59
CA PRO A 112 3.06 13.33 -11.28
C PRO A 112 4.25 13.35 -12.24
N ASP A 113 4.85 12.18 -12.46
CA ASP A 113 5.97 12.03 -13.39
C ASP A 113 5.54 12.25 -14.85
N ASP A 114 6.46 12.82 -15.63
CA ASP A 114 6.29 12.97 -17.07
C ASP A 114 6.06 11.59 -17.73
N PRO A 115 4.99 11.41 -18.54
CA PRO A 115 4.73 10.17 -19.27
C PRO A 115 5.87 9.72 -20.18
N ASP A 116 6.68 10.65 -20.68
CA ASP A 116 7.84 10.34 -21.52
C ASP A 116 8.93 9.57 -20.74
N ILE A 117 9.06 9.81 -19.44
CA ILE A 117 10.01 9.07 -18.60
C ILE A 117 9.54 7.61 -18.48
N ARG A 118 8.24 7.35 -18.23
CA ARG A 118 7.73 5.97 -18.20
C ARG A 118 7.90 5.26 -19.54
N ALA A 119 7.61 5.96 -20.63
CA ALA A 119 7.79 5.44 -21.99
C ALA A 119 9.27 5.11 -22.28
N GLN A 120 10.19 5.94 -21.79
CA GLN A 120 11.62 5.70 -21.94
C GLN A 120 12.05 4.45 -21.14
N LYS A 121 11.62 4.28 -19.89
CA LYS A 121 11.89 3.09 -19.08
C LYS A 121 11.38 1.80 -19.74
N VAL A 122 10.18 1.85 -20.32
CA VAL A 122 9.64 0.72 -21.10
C VAL A 122 10.49 0.40 -22.32
N LYS A 123 10.97 1.41 -23.07
CA LYS A 123 11.86 1.18 -24.23
C LYS A 123 13.18 0.56 -23.80
N GLU A 124 13.80 1.08 -22.74
CA GLU A 124 15.04 0.54 -22.18
C GLU A 124 14.90 -0.95 -21.81
N PHE A 125 13.77 -1.35 -21.21
CA PHE A 125 13.45 -2.74 -20.93
C PHE A 125 13.33 -3.57 -22.22
N ILE A 126 12.52 -3.10 -23.19
CA ILE A 126 12.22 -3.83 -24.44
C ILE A 126 13.50 -4.08 -25.25
N GLU A 127 14.43 -3.12 -25.29
CA GLU A 127 15.68 -3.20 -26.03
C GLU A 127 16.55 -4.38 -25.57
N GLU A 128 16.49 -4.76 -24.30
CA GLU A 128 17.24 -5.90 -23.76
C GLU A 128 16.67 -7.26 -24.22
N GLY A 129 15.41 -7.30 -24.65
CA GLY A 129 14.72 -8.53 -25.04
C GLY A 129 15.18 -9.14 -26.35
N GLN A 130 15.92 -8.40 -27.19
CA GLN A 130 16.44 -8.84 -28.49
C GLN A 130 15.34 -9.42 -29.42
N THR A 131 15.27 -10.77 -29.55
CA THR A 131 14.28 -11.47 -30.38
C THR A 131 13.07 -11.98 -29.61
N TYR A 132 13.06 -11.86 -28.25
CA TYR A 132 11.95 -12.30 -27.43
C TYR A 132 10.83 -11.26 -27.38
N ASN A 133 9.60 -11.74 -27.32
CA ASN A 133 8.45 -10.85 -27.16
C ASN A 133 8.33 -10.35 -25.72
N GLY A 134 8.35 -9.04 -25.55
CA GLY A 134 8.20 -8.37 -24.27
C GLY A 134 6.76 -7.93 -24.00
N ALA A 135 6.32 -8.07 -22.74
CA ALA A 135 5.08 -7.52 -22.23
C ALA A 135 5.25 -7.05 -20.78
N GLY A 136 4.46 -6.08 -20.36
CA GLY A 136 4.55 -5.56 -19.00
C GLY A 136 4.02 -4.14 -18.84
N TYR A 137 4.47 -3.47 -17.79
CA TYR A 137 4.10 -2.08 -17.53
C TYR A 137 5.18 -1.32 -16.74
N CYS A 138 5.14 -0.01 -16.88
CA CYS A 138 5.83 0.93 -16.00
C CYS A 138 4.78 1.86 -15.39
N SER A 139 4.75 1.96 -14.08
CA SER A 139 3.80 2.83 -13.36
C SER A 139 4.52 3.78 -12.42
N SER A 140 3.88 4.90 -12.14
CA SER A 140 4.26 5.81 -11.05
C SER A 140 3.01 6.30 -10.34
N ASN A 141 3.15 6.55 -9.04
CA ASN A 141 2.05 7.00 -8.19
C ASN A 141 2.55 8.08 -7.23
N VAL A 142 1.74 9.13 -7.09
CA VAL A 142 1.84 10.13 -6.04
C VAL A 142 0.57 10.05 -5.21
N SER A 143 0.70 9.66 -3.95
CA SER A 143 -0.44 9.57 -3.02
C SER A 143 -0.27 10.52 -1.85
N ASN A 144 -1.34 11.23 -1.53
CA ASN A 144 -1.44 12.12 -0.37
C ASN A 144 -2.51 11.58 0.57
N VAL A 145 -2.21 11.51 1.85
CA VAL A 145 -3.17 11.17 2.89
C VAL A 145 -3.32 12.34 3.85
N PHE A 146 -4.57 12.64 4.22
CA PHE A 146 -4.93 13.65 5.20
C PHE A 146 -5.88 13.02 6.21
N VAL A 147 -5.63 13.26 7.50
CA VAL A 147 -6.49 12.76 8.59
C VAL A 147 -6.74 13.90 9.57
N TRP A 148 -8.01 14.15 9.83
CA TRP A 148 -8.46 15.14 10.82
C TRP A 148 -9.51 14.50 11.73
N ASN A 149 -9.59 14.94 12.99
CA ASN A 149 -10.65 14.52 13.88
C ASN A 149 -11.06 15.60 14.89
N THR A 150 -12.22 15.40 15.51
CA THR A 150 -12.78 16.32 16.52
C THR A 150 -11.97 16.39 17.82
N ASN A 151 -10.99 15.49 18.03
CA ASN A 151 -10.04 15.56 19.17
C ASN A 151 -8.82 16.44 18.85
N GLY A 152 -8.85 17.14 17.70
CA GLY A 152 -7.86 18.14 17.29
C GLY A 152 -6.64 17.59 16.53
N LEU A 153 -6.63 16.30 16.16
CA LEU A 153 -5.63 15.77 15.23
C LEU A 153 -5.76 16.46 13.87
N ASN A 154 -4.63 16.78 13.27
CA ASN A 154 -4.53 17.17 11.85
C ASN A 154 -3.20 16.63 11.32
N SER A 155 -3.26 15.54 10.59
CA SER A 155 -2.10 14.83 10.04
C SER A 155 -2.16 14.76 8.53
N SER A 156 -1.00 14.81 7.90
CA SER A 156 -0.87 14.64 6.45
C SER A 156 0.46 14.00 6.10
N ASP A 157 0.49 13.25 5.01
CA ASP A 157 1.71 12.67 4.47
C ASP A 157 1.61 12.49 2.96
N THR A 158 2.76 12.42 2.29
CA THR A 158 2.89 12.13 0.86
C THR A 158 3.80 10.92 0.68
N ALA A 159 3.34 9.95 -0.10
CA ALA A 159 4.12 8.81 -0.54
C ALA A 159 4.19 8.78 -2.06
N THR A 160 5.36 8.44 -2.60
CA THR A 160 5.59 8.20 -4.02
C THR A 160 6.04 6.77 -4.23
N SER A 161 5.67 6.19 -5.36
CA SER A 161 6.15 4.89 -5.78
C SER A 161 6.20 4.80 -7.29
N ALA A 162 7.15 4.03 -7.80
CA ALA A 162 7.26 3.69 -9.21
C ALA A 162 7.63 2.22 -9.34
N PHE A 163 7.06 1.54 -10.34
CA PHE A 163 7.30 0.14 -10.60
C PHE A 163 7.53 -0.09 -12.09
N LEU A 164 8.47 -0.98 -12.40
CA LEU A 164 8.62 -1.60 -13.71
C LEU A 164 8.51 -3.10 -13.53
N ASP A 165 7.58 -3.71 -14.26
CA ASP A 165 7.36 -5.15 -14.26
C ASP A 165 7.30 -5.61 -15.73
N GLY A 166 8.12 -6.59 -16.09
CA GLY A 166 8.18 -7.07 -17.46
C GLY A 166 8.56 -8.53 -17.57
N ILE A 167 8.10 -9.14 -18.66
CA ILE A 167 8.33 -10.53 -19.00
C ILE A 167 8.76 -10.61 -20.46
N PHE A 168 9.76 -11.45 -20.75
CA PHE A 168 10.06 -11.92 -22.10
C PHE A 168 9.58 -13.35 -22.29
N ARG A 169 9.19 -13.67 -23.52
CA ARG A 169 8.75 -15.01 -23.90
C ARG A 169 9.47 -15.51 -25.14
N SER A 170 9.89 -16.76 -25.08
CA SER A 170 10.30 -17.58 -26.23
C SER A 170 9.20 -18.59 -26.57
N GLU A 171 9.48 -19.55 -27.43
CA GLU A 171 8.55 -20.65 -27.73
C GLU A 171 8.37 -21.62 -26.56
N THR A 172 9.40 -21.83 -25.74
CA THR A 172 9.43 -22.88 -24.71
C THR A 172 9.62 -22.34 -23.30
N SER A 173 9.91 -21.05 -23.15
CA SER A 173 10.22 -20.46 -21.84
C SER A 173 9.67 -19.05 -21.68
N ALA A 174 9.66 -18.57 -20.44
CA ALA A 174 9.42 -17.17 -20.10
C ALA A 174 10.28 -16.76 -18.90
N GLY A 175 10.69 -15.50 -18.86
CA GLY A 175 11.43 -14.94 -17.74
C GLY A 175 10.90 -13.55 -17.41
N SER A 176 10.62 -13.29 -16.15
CA SER A 176 10.14 -12.00 -15.66
C SER A 176 11.12 -11.41 -14.67
N SER A 177 11.17 -10.09 -14.63
CA SER A 177 11.84 -9.32 -13.58
C SER A 177 11.07 -8.04 -13.31
N HIS A 178 11.20 -7.51 -12.09
CA HIS A 178 10.55 -6.28 -11.69
C HIS A 178 11.39 -5.51 -10.66
N ILE A 179 11.08 -4.23 -10.53
CA ILE A 179 11.67 -3.35 -9.53
C ILE A 179 10.66 -2.33 -9.06
N GLY A 180 10.70 -2.01 -7.75
CA GLY A 180 9.99 -0.89 -7.15
C GLY A 180 10.97 0.15 -6.60
N ASN A 181 10.64 1.43 -6.74
CA ASN A 181 11.40 2.56 -6.17
C ASN A 181 10.44 3.67 -5.75
N GLN A 182 10.89 4.61 -4.92
CA GLN A 182 10.15 5.85 -4.63
C GLN A 182 10.15 6.83 -5.80
N ILE A 183 11.18 6.80 -6.63
CA ILE A 183 11.45 7.76 -7.69
C ILE A 183 11.56 7.02 -9.02
N LEU A 184 10.75 7.42 -10.01
CA LEU A 184 10.70 6.79 -11.33
C LEU A 184 12.05 6.84 -12.06
N SER A 185 12.76 7.98 -11.99
CA SER A 185 14.07 8.12 -12.66
C SER A 185 15.14 7.15 -12.14
N ASP A 186 15.00 6.68 -10.91
CA ASP A 186 15.96 5.78 -10.25
C ASP A 186 15.74 4.30 -10.61
N ILE A 187 14.71 4.00 -11.39
CA ILE A 187 14.48 2.65 -11.93
C ILE A 187 15.55 2.35 -13.00
N ASP A 188 16.32 1.31 -12.77
CA ASP A 188 17.26 0.74 -13.75
C ASP A 188 16.53 -0.27 -14.64
N ALA A 189 15.88 0.25 -15.69
CA ALA A 189 15.06 -0.54 -16.59
C ALA A 189 15.89 -1.52 -17.44
N GLN A 190 17.13 -1.15 -17.79
CA GLN A 190 18.04 -2.03 -18.52
C GLN A 190 18.38 -3.27 -17.68
N LYS A 191 18.71 -3.09 -16.40
CA LYS A 191 19.00 -4.20 -15.51
C LYS A 191 17.80 -5.15 -15.38
N VAL A 192 16.59 -4.62 -15.22
CA VAL A 192 15.36 -5.43 -15.16
C VAL A 192 15.16 -6.20 -16.46
N GLY A 193 15.39 -5.58 -17.63
CA GLY A 193 15.33 -6.24 -18.93
C GLY A 193 16.37 -7.35 -19.06
N GLN A 194 17.62 -7.11 -18.67
CA GLN A 194 18.71 -8.09 -18.70
C GLN A 194 18.41 -9.32 -17.84
N GLU A 195 17.87 -9.11 -16.63
CA GLU A 195 17.47 -10.20 -15.74
C GLU A 195 16.33 -11.03 -16.35
N ALA A 196 15.28 -10.39 -16.85
CA ALA A 196 14.16 -11.07 -17.52
C ALA A 196 14.64 -11.84 -18.78
N PHE A 197 15.55 -11.26 -19.56
CA PHE A 197 16.16 -11.92 -20.73
C PHE A 197 16.98 -13.14 -20.32
N SER A 198 17.84 -13.03 -19.31
CA SER A 198 18.68 -14.14 -18.81
C SER A 198 17.81 -15.31 -18.35
N ILE A 199 16.78 -15.05 -17.53
CA ILE A 199 15.84 -16.06 -17.06
C ILE A 199 15.14 -16.74 -18.25
N THR A 200 14.65 -15.96 -19.24
CA THR A 200 14.00 -16.51 -20.45
C THR A 200 14.95 -17.43 -21.21
N LYS A 201 16.21 -17.03 -21.37
CA LYS A 201 17.22 -17.80 -22.09
C LYS A 201 17.61 -19.08 -21.34
N GLU A 202 17.79 -19.00 -20.04
CA GLU A 202 18.25 -20.11 -19.21
C GLU A 202 17.15 -21.15 -18.94
N SER A 203 15.87 -20.73 -18.99
CA SER A 203 14.71 -21.60 -18.76
C SER A 203 14.20 -22.31 -20.02
N GLN A 204 14.95 -22.25 -21.14
CA GLN A 204 14.56 -22.97 -22.36
C GLN A 204 14.66 -24.49 -22.20
N ASN A 205 13.71 -25.20 -22.83
CA ASN A 205 13.63 -26.66 -22.80
C ASN A 205 13.60 -27.22 -21.36
N PRO A 206 12.58 -26.85 -20.57
CA PRO A 206 12.46 -27.34 -19.19
C PRO A 206 12.34 -28.87 -19.15
N GLU A 207 12.92 -29.46 -18.13
CA GLU A 207 12.84 -30.89 -17.85
C GLU A 207 11.94 -31.14 -16.63
N ASP A 208 11.27 -32.28 -16.57
CA ASP A 208 10.52 -32.69 -15.40
C ASP A 208 11.47 -33.04 -14.25
N ILE A 209 11.05 -32.71 -13.02
CA ILE A 209 11.74 -33.08 -11.80
C ILE A 209 10.92 -34.06 -11.00
N ASP A 210 11.53 -35.14 -10.52
CA ASP A 210 10.85 -36.13 -9.69
C ASP A 210 10.41 -35.53 -8.35
N PRO A 211 9.26 -35.98 -7.80
CA PRO A 211 8.87 -35.59 -6.45
C PRO A 211 9.95 -35.98 -5.42
N GLY A 212 10.34 -35.05 -4.56
CA GLY A 212 11.41 -35.27 -3.60
C GLY A 212 11.59 -34.12 -2.62
N VAL A 213 12.62 -34.24 -1.77
CA VAL A 213 13.07 -33.17 -0.89
C VAL A 213 14.33 -32.55 -1.50
N TYR A 214 14.29 -31.27 -1.73
CA TYR A 214 15.35 -30.52 -2.40
C TYR A 214 15.82 -29.36 -1.52
N GLU A 215 17.11 -29.07 -1.56
CA GLU A 215 17.64 -27.81 -1.07
C GLU A 215 17.31 -26.70 -2.08
N VAL A 216 16.71 -25.61 -1.63
CA VAL A 216 16.28 -24.52 -2.49
C VAL A 216 16.80 -23.18 -2.02
N ILE A 217 17.09 -22.29 -2.97
CA ILE A 217 17.35 -20.87 -2.71
C ILE A 217 16.11 -20.10 -3.20
N LEU A 218 15.45 -19.40 -2.27
CA LEU A 218 14.31 -18.56 -2.57
C LEU A 218 14.78 -17.15 -2.92
N GLY A 219 14.39 -16.66 -4.10
CA GLY A 219 14.58 -15.26 -4.47
C GLY A 219 13.70 -14.30 -3.63
N PRO A 220 13.99 -12.99 -3.68
CA PRO A 220 13.23 -11.98 -2.91
C PRO A 220 11.73 -12.06 -3.13
N ASP A 221 11.25 -12.33 -4.34
CA ASP A 221 9.82 -12.40 -4.68
C ASP A 221 9.11 -13.56 -3.99
N ALA A 222 9.74 -14.73 -3.99
CA ALA A 222 9.21 -15.90 -3.29
C ALA A 222 9.17 -15.63 -1.77
N VAL A 223 10.20 -15.00 -1.22
CA VAL A 223 10.24 -14.60 0.19
C VAL A 223 9.20 -13.54 0.50
N SER A 224 9.02 -12.52 -0.35
CA SER A 224 8.02 -11.47 -0.16
C SER A 224 6.60 -12.04 -0.12
N THR A 225 6.28 -13.02 -0.98
CA THR A 225 4.99 -13.71 -0.97
C THR A 225 4.76 -14.43 0.37
N ILE A 226 5.77 -15.15 0.88
CA ILE A 226 5.69 -15.80 2.19
C ILE A 226 5.47 -14.76 3.29
N LEU A 227 6.18 -13.62 3.26
CA LEU A 227 6.05 -12.56 4.25
C LEU A 227 4.68 -11.90 4.24
N VAL A 228 4.04 -11.70 3.07
CA VAL A 228 2.66 -11.20 2.97
C VAL A 228 1.69 -12.13 3.69
N PHE A 229 1.73 -13.44 3.42
CA PHE A 229 0.88 -14.40 4.10
C PHE A 229 1.19 -14.51 5.59
N LEU A 230 2.45 -14.48 5.96
CA LEU A 230 2.88 -14.49 7.36
C LEU A 230 2.38 -13.25 8.11
N SER A 231 2.38 -12.07 7.48
CA SER A 231 1.86 -10.85 8.09
C SER A 231 0.35 -10.91 8.31
N VAL A 232 -0.42 -11.38 7.31
CA VAL A 232 -1.89 -11.42 7.36
C VAL A 232 -2.41 -12.49 8.31
N TYR A 233 -1.87 -13.69 8.24
CA TYR A 233 -2.38 -14.84 9.01
C TYR A 233 -1.58 -15.13 10.28
N GLY A 234 -0.29 -14.84 10.31
CA GLY A 234 0.59 -15.07 11.44
C GLY A 234 0.63 -13.88 12.39
N PHE A 235 1.10 -12.75 11.92
CA PHE A 235 1.41 -11.59 12.78
C PHE A 235 0.28 -10.56 12.88
N ASN A 236 -0.89 -10.79 12.31
CA ASN A 236 -2.05 -9.94 12.49
C ASN A 236 -2.67 -10.18 13.88
N ALA A 237 -2.74 -9.14 14.72
CA ALA A 237 -3.28 -9.24 16.07
C ALA A 237 -4.74 -9.74 16.08
N LYS A 238 -5.56 -9.38 15.08
CA LYS A 238 -6.93 -9.88 14.95
C LYS A 238 -6.94 -11.40 14.76
N SER A 239 -6.06 -11.95 13.90
CA SER A 239 -5.94 -13.40 13.70
C SER A 239 -5.58 -14.12 15.01
N LYS A 240 -4.78 -13.50 15.88
CA LYS A 240 -4.49 -14.02 17.22
C LYS A 240 -5.73 -14.04 18.12
N VAL A 241 -6.48 -12.94 18.15
CA VAL A 241 -7.74 -12.84 18.95
C VAL A 241 -8.77 -13.85 18.45
N ASP A 242 -8.88 -14.04 17.15
CA ASP A 242 -9.80 -14.99 16.51
C ASP A 242 -9.32 -16.47 16.67
N GLY A 243 -8.14 -16.72 17.24
CA GLY A 243 -7.58 -18.05 17.47
C GLY A 243 -7.07 -18.75 16.21
N THR A 244 -6.85 -18.02 15.11
CA THR A 244 -6.38 -18.54 13.82
C THR A 244 -4.88 -18.40 13.61
N SER A 245 -4.20 -17.51 14.36
CA SER A 245 -2.74 -17.34 14.27
C SER A 245 -2.01 -18.40 15.09
N PRO A 246 -1.02 -19.11 14.51
CA PRO A 246 -0.15 -20.05 15.24
C PRO A 246 1.01 -19.37 15.96
N ILE A 247 1.16 -18.04 15.82
CA ILE A 247 2.30 -17.31 16.38
C ILE A 247 2.12 -17.12 17.89
N GLU A 248 3.19 -17.42 18.63
CA GLU A 248 3.30 -17.20 20.07
C GLU A 248 4.45 -16.24 20.38
N ILE A 249 4.12 -15.09 20.98
CA ILE A 249 5.13 -14.08 21.34
C ILE A 249 6.06 -14.62 22.42
N ASN A 250 7.38 -14.36 22.27
CA ASN A 250 8.46 -14.80 23.14
C ASN A 250 8.67 -16.33 23.20
N VAL A 251 8.16 -17.07 22.20
CA VAL A 251 8.45 -18.50 22.00
C VAL A 251 9.29 -18.66 20.75
N GLU A 252 10.36 -19.41 20.79
CA GLU A 252 11.18 -19.72 19.62
C GLU A 252 10.39 -20.55 18.61
N GLN A 253 10.17 -20.02 17.42
CA GLN A 253 9.36 -20.62 16.36
C GLN A 253 10.01 -20.60 14.97
N PHE A 254 11.10 -19.86 14.81
CA PHE A 254 11.86 -19.70 13.58
C PHE A 254 13.35 -19.98 13.84
N ASP A 255 14.11 -20.19 12.76
CA ASP A 255 15.58 -20.28 12.85
C ASP A 255 16.17 -18.99 13.46
N GLU A 256 17.20 -19.13 14.30
CA GLU A 256 17.85 -18.01 15.00
C GLU A 256 18.40 -16.92 14.06
N LYS A 257 18.64 -17.25 12.79
CA LYS A 257 19.10 -16.30 11.76
C LYS A 257 17.97 -15.39 11.25
N ILE A 258 16.71 -15.73 11.53
CA ILE A 258 15.55 -14.94 11.06
C ILE A 258 15.38 -13.72 11.96
N ASN A 259 15.51 -12.55 11.35
CA ASN A 259 15.15 -11.26 11.92
C ASN A 259 14.22 -10.53 10.97
N LEU A 260 13.10 -10.04 11.47
CA LEU A 260 12.07 -9.34 10.70
C LEU A 260 11.64 -8.09 11.44
N GLU A 261 11.66 -6.96 10.74
CA GLU A 261 11.22 -5.67 11.25
C GLU A 261 10.31 -4.96 10.24
N ASP A 262 9.38 -4.15 10.72
CA ASP A 262 8.65 -3.16 9.95
C ASP A 262 9.20 -1.77 10.30
N ASP A 263 9.85 -1.12 9.34
CA ASP A 263 10.44 0.20 9.52
C ASP A 263 9.91 1.17 8.44
N PRO A 264 8.90 1.98 8.76
CA PRO A 264 8.33 2.96 7.83
C PRO A 264 9.28 4.13 7.50
N HIS A 265 10.37 4.26 8.23
CA HIS A 265 11.35 5.32 8.05
C HIS A 265 12.62 4.87 7.30
N LYS A 266 12.69 3.58 6.95
CA LYS A 266 13.81 3.04 6.18
C LYS A 266 13.87 3.71 4.81
N GLU A 267 15.07 4.02 4.35
CA GLU A 267 15.28 4.52 2.98
C GLU A 267 14.69 3.54 1.96
N GLY A 268 13.95 4.07 0.99
CA GLY A 268 13.24 3.27 -0.02
C GLY A 268 11.88 2.70 0.42
N ALA A 269 11.41 2.98 1.66
CA ALA A 269 10.06 2.57 2.07
C ALA A 269 8.97 3.23 1.21
N LEU A 270 8.09 2.43 0.62
CA LEU A 270 7.07 2.87 -0.36
C LEU A 270 5.71 3.23 0.28
N ASN A 271 5.66 3.42 1.60
CA ASN A 271 4.42 3.63 2.33
C ASN A 271 4.36 4.98 3.05
N PHE A 272 3.17 5.35 3.50
CA PHE A 272 2.99 6.49 4.39
C PHE A 272 3.66 6.29 5.75
N LYS A 273 4.13 7.38 6.36
CA LYS A 273 4.72 7.42 7.70
C LYS A 273 3.68 7.56 8.81
N ILE A 274 2.41 7.70 8.44
CA ILE A 274 1.27 7.68 9.36
C ILE A 274 0.41 6.44 9.12
N ASP A 275 -0.26 5.99 10.17
CA ASP A 275 -1.23 4.89 10.10
C ASP A 275 -2.64 5.37 9.67
N ALA A 276 -3.60 4.46 9.64
CA ALA A 276 -4.97 4.76 9.22
C ALA A 276 -5.68 5.77 10.14
N SER A 277 -5.23 5.94 11.38
CA SER A 277 -5.77 6.89 12.36
C SER A 277 -5.03 8.23 12.37
N GLY A 278 -4.09 8.43 11.44
CA GLY A 278 -3.27 9.64 11.33
C GLY A 278 -2.12 9.74 12.34
N ALA A 279 -1.87 8.70 13.15
CA ALA A 279 -0.75 8.68 14.08
C ALA A 279 0.57 8.31 13.37
N PRO A 280 1.72 8.88 13.78
CA PRO A 280 3.02 8.48 13.23
C PRO A 280 3.31 7.01 13.49
N LYS A 281 3.68 6.30 12.43
CA LYS A 281 4.17 4.92 12.52
C LYS A 281 5.52 4.89 13.21
N LYS A 282 5.81 3.76 13.86
CA LYS A 282 7.08 3.49 14.53
C LYS A 282 7.68 2.21 13.97
N LYS A 283 8.99 2.11 14.04
CA LYS A 283 9.68 0.84 13.77
C LYS A 283 9.21 -0.22 14.77
N ILE A 284 8.89 -1.40 14.29
CA ILE A 284 8.43 -2.55 15.07
C ILE A 284 9.33 -3.74 14.76
N GLU A 285 9.93 -4.35 15.81
CA GLU A 285 10.59 -5.63 15.69
C GLU A 285 9.53 -6.74 15.72
N ILE A 286 9.46 -7.53 14.66
CA ILE A 286 8.48 -8.62 14.51
C ILE A 286 9.07 -9.94 14.95
N ILE A 287 10.27 -10.26 14.47
CA ILE A 287 11.05 -11.45 14.87
C ILE A 287 12.47 -10.99 15.19
N THR A 288 13.01 -11.44 16.31
CA THR A 288 14.39 -11.22 16.69
C THR A 288 15.03 -12.55 17.08
N ASN A 289 16.09 -12.95 16.34
CA ASN A 289 16.79 -14.23 16.54
C ASN A 289 15.81 -15.42 16.61
N GLY A 290 14.90 -15.51 15.64
CA GLY A 290 13.91 -16.60 15.56
C GLY A 290 12.74 -16.50 16.54
N ILE A 291 12.69 -15.50 17.40
CA ILE A 291 11.67 -15.33 18.43
C ILE A 291 10.72 -14.19 18.05
N PRO A 292 9.41 -14.47 17.84
CA PRO A 292 8.39 -13.45 17.66
C PRO A 292 8.33 -12.45 18.80
N LYS A 293 8.26 -11.15 18.50
CA LYS A 293 8.25 -10.06 19.47
C LYS A 293 6.95 -9.28 19.52
N ASN A 294 6.36 -9.03 18.36
CA ASN A 294 5.15 -8.21 18.26
C ASN A 294 4.19 -8.73 17.19
N TYR A 295 2.91 -8.39 17.35
CA TYR A 295 1.89 -8.48 16.30
C TYR A 295 1.70 -7.12 15.65
N PHE A 296 1.23 -7.12 14.40
CA PHE A 296 0.69 -5.92 13.76
C PHE A 296 -0.73 -5.67 14.26
N HIS A 297 -1.01 -4.45 14.65
CA HIS A 297 -2.36 -4.01 15.00
C HIS A 297 -2.56 -2.55 14.59
N THR A 298 -3.79 -2.19 14.28
CA THR A 298 -4.24 -0.81 14.27
C THR A 298 -4.57 -0.40 15.71
N ARG A 299 -4.64 0.88 15.90
CA ARG A 299 -5.00 1.46 17.19
C ARG A 299 -6.33 0.91 17.73
#